data_b953289d187cf65d9327d2ef6a5f3152
#
_entry.id   b953289d187cf65d9327d2ef6a5f3152
#
_cell.length_a   1.000
_cell.length_b   1.000
_cell.length_c   1.000
_cell.angle_alpha   90.00
_cell.angle_beta   90.00
_cell.angle_gamma   90.00
#
_symmetry.space_group_name_H-M   'P 1'
#
loop_
_entity.id
_entity.type
_entity.pdbx_description
1 polymer ?
#
loop_
_entity_poly.entity_id
_entity_poly.type
_entity_poly.pdbx_seq_one_letter_code
_entity_poly.pdbx_strand_id
1 'polypeptide(L)'
;MYTTPYTRALYPYEALFTPLECGTLSLKNRIIAVPPDGLTALRAERFALEAAAGGVGLVCTENAELCEKIREHGSHAFCRIRSKSLTDAMGCDGICLDLRDMPLGKAADATKKARRTVGEGMPILCMVSVTRTNIAGLACLAWAGADMLCIEPCADNAPWLSKPAEGMSAGCFSELARLAKTVTDIPIAACGKLGYPDTAEGVLRDGACDAVVLERTLMADPEWCVKAQTGAVDDIIPYINPEGRLLANACATAEDKKRIAVIGGGLSGMSFALCAANRGHEIELYESGARLGGRLIGEQGSDTLGYRRWLILKLCRSENVQIYINSYADAGQLLKNGCDAVVYANGTRLRPEPNIPNWGDIPYAPLWVLAAGKRFSARRIAVLGGGREACKLALRLKEEQPTLRVTLIEESTDIMCTSQPNEWAWFRKTLETQGVKLMTHSEPVRISEGCLLVRQSCSAALGAEFSSGTFIRSVPCDLIVLAQEEIPDTSQYLESRGRFSEAQLYCLPGSFSPCDIVQISRAAYSLAQRI
;
A
#
# COMPACT_ATOMS: atom_id res chain seq x y z
N MET A 1 14.17 -32.73 18.38
CA MET A 1 14.96 -31.64 19.01
C MET A 1 14.08 -30.94 20.05
N TYR A 2 14.49 -30.91 21.29
CA TYR A 2 13.76 -30.19 22.33
C TYR A 2 14.03 -28.70 22.13
N THR A 3 13.04 -27.96 21.59
CA THR A 3 13.07 -26.48 21.57
C THR A 3 12.82 -25.98 22.98
N THR A 4 13.85 -25.45 23.61
CA THR A 4 13.70 -24.75 24.89
C THR A 4 12.87 -23.48 24.67
N PRO A 5 12.13 -22.95 25.67
CA PRO A 5 11.38 -21.70 25.55
C PRO A 5 12.22 -20.51 25.05
N TYR A 6 13.54 -20.54 25.29
CA TYR A 6 14.49 -19.53 24.85
C TYR A 6 14.76 -19.52 23.34
N THR A 7 14.67 -20.67 22.66
CA THR A 7 14.86 -20.74 21.20
C THR A 7 13.72 -20.09 20.44
N ARG A 8 12.48 -20.13 20.97
CA ARG A 8 11.32 -19.48 20.35
C ARG A 8 11.39 -17.95 20.41
N ALA A 9 12.04 -17.39 21.43
CA ALA A 9 12.25 -15.94 21.55
C ALA A 9 13.38 -15.43 20.65
N LEU A 10 14.34 -16.30 20.28
CA LEU A 10 15.50 -15.96 19.44
C LEU A 10 15.20 -16.03 17.94
N TYR A 11 14.19 -16.83 17.52
CA TYR A 11 13.82 -17.03 16.12
C TYR A 11 12.29 -17.02 15.96
N PRO A 12 11.66 -15.85 16.00
CA PRO A 12 10.19 -15.76 15.96
C PRO A 12 9.60 -16.25 14.63
N TYR A 13 10.41 -16.31 13.55
CA TYR A 13 9.99 -16.64 12.19
C TYR A 13 10.79 -17.82 11.63
N GLU A 14 10.74 -18.97 12.32
CA GLU A 14 11.53 -20.16 12.01
C GLU A 14 11.26 -20.70 10.59
N ALA A 15 9.98 -20.74 10.16
CA ALA A 15 9.63 -21.28 8.85
C ALA A 15 10.21 -20.43 7.71
N LEU A 16 10.21 -19.10 7.84
CA LEU A 16 10.80 -18.19 6.85
C LEU A 16 12.29 -18.44 6.64
N PHE A 17 13.03 -18.76 7.70
CA PHE A 17 14.50 -18.89 7.69
C PHE A 17 14.99 -20.32 7.66
N THR A 18 14.11 -21.31 7.40
CA THR A 18 14.54 -22.68 7.09
C THR A 18 14.95 -22.79 5.63
N PRO A 19 15.99 -23.61 5.31
CA PRO A 19 16.38 -23.86 3.92
C PRO A 19 15.25 -24.46 3.08
N LEU A 20 15.31 -24.23 1.77
CA LEU A 20 14.39 -24.79 0.79
C LEU A 20 15.14 -25.32 -0.42
N GLU A 21 14.85 -26.55 -0.81
CA GLU A 21 15.40 -27.15 -2.02
C GLU A 21 14.66 -26.65 -3.27
N CYS A 22 15.43 -26.25 -4.28
CA CYS A 22 14.93 -25.85 -5.60
C CYS A 22 15.79 -26.51 -6.68
N GLY A 23 15.33 -27.63 -7.22
CA GLY A 23 16.12 -28.45 -8.13
C GLY A 23 17.42 -28.90 -7.45
N THR A 24 18.55 -28.50 -8.00
CA THR A 24 19.89 -28.84 -7.48
C THR A 24 20.44 -27.87 -6.43
N LEU A 25 19.70 -26.82 -6.10
CA LEU A 25 20.13 -25.75 -5.19
C LEU A 25 19.37 -25.80 -3.87
N SER A 26 20.09 -25.50 -2.79
CA SER A 26 19.53 -25.28 -1.45
C SER A 26 19.52 -23.79 -1.12
N LEU A 27 18.33 -23.18 -1.11
CA LEU A 27 18.15 -21.78 -0.75
C LEU A 27 18.32 -21.63 0.76
N LYS A 28 19.06 -20.63 1.22
CA LYS A 28 19.33 -20.39 2.67
C LYS A 28 18.07 -20.04 3.48
N ASN A 29 17.03 -19.55 2.83
CA ASN A 29 15.71 -19.24 3.41
C ASN A 29 14.63 -19.29 2.34
N ARG A 30 13.36 -19.12 2.75
CA ARG A 30 12.18 -19.25 1.89
C ARG A 30 11.70 -17.92 1.30
N ILE A 31 12.59 -16.94 1.16
CA ILE A 31 12.26 -15.58 0.72
C ILE A 31 12.86 -15.35 -0.67
N ILE A 32 11.99 -15.03 -1.62
CA ILE A 32 12.33 -14.77 -3.02
C ILE A 32 12.08 -13.30 -3.34
N ALA A 33 13.10 -12.62 -3.84
CA ALA A 33 13.01 -11.25 -4.32
C ALA A 33 12.77 -11.22 -5.84
N VAL A 34 11.68 -10.58 -6.25
CA VAL A 34 11.37 -10.34 -7.66
C VAL A 34 11.19 -8.84 -7.86
N PRO A 35 11.94 -8.21 -8.80
CA PRO A 35 11.74 -6.79 -9.09
C PRO A 35 10.31 -6.54 -9.59
N PRO A 36 9.59 -5.55 -9.01
CA PRO A 36 8.27 -5.17 -9.50
C PRO A 36 8.29 -4.77 -10.98
N ASP A 37 7.22 -5.08 -11.68
CA ASP A 37 7.06 -4.68 -13.09
C ASP A 37 7.00 -3.16 -13.24
N GLY A 38 7.54 -2.64 -14.34
CA GLY A 38 7.55 -1.21 -14.67
C GLY A 38 8.68 -0.40 -14.02
N LEU A 39 9.64 -1.05 -13.36
CA LEU A 39 10.87 -0.38 -12.95
C LEU A 39 11.78 -0.11 -14.16
N THR A 40 12.54 0.99 -14.10
CA THR A 40 13.67 1.20 -15.01
C THR A 40 14.77 0.17 -14.73
N ALA A 41 15.60 -0.16 -15.72
CA ALA A 41 16.71 -1.12 -15.57
C ALA A 41 17.56 -0.79 -14.33
N LEU A 42 18.00 0.46 -14.18
CA LEU A 42 18.80 0.91 -13.03
C LEU A 42 18.12 0.67 -11.68
N ARG A 43 16.80 0.90 -11.59
CA ARG A 43 16.05 0.64 -10.36
C ARG A 43 15.88 -0.85 -10.07
N ALA A 44 15.69 -1.66 -11.11
CA ALA A 44 15.60 -3.11 -10.97
C ALA A 44 16.94 -3.72 -10.53
N GLU A 45 18.05 -3.26 -11.08
CA GLU A 45 19.40 -3.65 -10.69
C GLU A 45 19.70 -3.28 -9.23
N ARG A 46 19.39 -2.04 -8.86
CA ARG A 46 19.52 -1.58 -7.47
C ARG A 46 18.69 -2.43 -6.52
N PHE A 47 17.42 -2.71 -6.86
CA PHE A 47 16.55 -3.58 -6.08
C PHE A 47 17.18 -4.96 -5.87
N ALA A 48 17.72 -5.58 -6.93
CA ALA A 48 18.32 -6.90 -6.87
C ALA A 48 19.52 -6.95 -5.92
N LEU A 49 20.43 -5.98 -6.02
CA LEU A 49 21.61 -5.90 -5.15
C LEU A 49 21.25 -5.61 -3.69
N GLU A 50 20.33 -4.67 -3.46
CA GLU A 50 19.88 -4.33 -2.10
C GLU A 50 19.13 -5.49 -1.45
N ALA A 51 18.29 -6.22 -2.18
CA ALA A 51 17.60 -7.41 -1.68
C ALA A 51 18.59 -8.52 -1.31
N ALA A 52 19.62 -8.75 -2.13
CA ALA A 52 20.69 -9.70 -1.82
C ALA A 52 21.44 -9.32 -0.54
N ALA A 53 21.87 -8.06 -0.43
CA ALA A 53 22.53 -7.52 0.76
C ALA A 53 21.64 -7.61 2.01
N GLY A 54 20.32 -7.47 1.83
CA GLY A 54 19.30 -7.65 2.87
C GLY A 54 19.05 -9.09 3.30
N GLY A 55 19.68 -10.09 2.65
CA GLY A 55 19.71 -11.46 3.13
C GLY A 55 18.62 -12.40 2.58
N VAL A 56 17.96 -12.07 1.46
CA VAL A 56 17.00 -12.98 0.80
C VAL A 56 17.68 -14.27 0.31
N GLY A 57 16.92 -15.36 0.18
CA GLY A 57 17.44 -16.65 -0.29
C GLY A 57 17.69 -16.68 -1.80
N LEU A 58 16.75 -16.11 -2.56
CA LEU A 58 16.78 -16.09 -4.02
C LEU A 58 16.44 -14.69 -4.55
N VAL A 59 17.21 -14.21 -5.52
CA VAL A 59 16.96 -12.97 -6.26
C VAL A 59 16.74 -13.27 -7.73
N CYS A 60 15.63 -12.80 -8.28
CA CYS A 60 15.39 -12.79 -9.73
C CYS A 60 15.89 -11.47 -10.32
N THR A 61 16.69 -11.52 -11.38
CA THR A 61 17.21 -10.33 -12.09
C THR A 61 17.12 -10.51 -13.59
N GLU A 62 16.88 -9.43 -14.33
CA GLU A 62 16.94 -9.45 -15.80
C GLU A 62 18.37 -9.17 -16.32
N ASN A 63 19.31 -8.81 -15.45
CA ASN A 63 20.71 -8.56 -15.79
C ASN A 63 21.60 -9.66 -15.19
N ALA A 64 22.09 -10.56 -16.02
CA ALA A 64 22.96 -11.67 -15.61
C ALA A 64 24.34 -11.21 -15.08
N GLU A 65 24.82 -10.02 -15.44
CA GLU A 65 26.08 -9.47 -14.93
C GLU A 65 26.05 -9.22 -13.41
N LEU A 66 24.85 -9.12 -12.81
CA LEU A 66 24.70 -8.96 -11.38
C LEU A 66 24.83 -10.26 -10.57
N CYS A 67 24.78 -11.41 -11.24
CA CYS A 67 24.70 -12.72 -10.57
C CYS A 67 25.90 -12.97 -9.61
N GLU A 68 27.11 -12.56 -10.00
CA GLU A 68 28.28 -12.67 -9.15
C GLU A 68 28.16 -11.81 -7.88
N LYS A 69 27.77 -10.54 -8.04
CA LYS A 69 27.56 -9.61 -6.91
C LYS A 69 26.44 -10.08 -5.97
N ILE A 70 25.38 -10.68 -6.51
CA ILE A 70 24.28 -11.24 -5.70
C ILE A 70 24.82 -12.42 -4.86
N ARG A 71 25.65 -13.29 -5.45
CA ARG A 71 26.27 -14.42 -4.74
C ARG A 71 27.23 -14.01 -3.65
N GLU A 72 27.94 -12.89 -3.80
CA GLU A 72 28.81 -12.33 -2.75
C GLU A 72 28.05 -12.10 -1.43
N HIS A 73 26.74 -11.84 -1.50
CA HIS A 73 25.84 -11.72 -0.35
C HIS A 73 25.24 -13.05 0.13
N GLY A 74 25.67 -14.20 -0.44
CA GLY A 74 25.14 -15.51 -0.09
C GLY A 74 23.70 -15.75 -0.55
N SER A 75 23.22 -15.02 -1.55
CA SER A 75 21.93 -15.25 -2.20
C SER A 75 22.12 -15.93 -3.55
N HIS A 76 21.19 -16.82 -3.94
CA HIS A 76 21.19 -17.34 -5.30
C HIS A 76 20.61 -16.32 -6.29
N ALA A 77 21.12 -16.31 -7.51
CA ALA A 77 20.73 -15.41 -8.57
C ALA A 77 20.10 -16.16 -9.74
N PHE A 78 18.81 -15.91 -10.02
CA PHE A 78 18.13 -16.47 -11.19
C PHE A 78 17.92 -15.39 -12.26
N CYS A 79 18.27 -15.72 -13.50
CA CYS A 79 18.00 -14.83 -14.64
C CYS A 79 16.51 -14.88 -14.99
N ARG A 80 15.82 -13.74 -14.88
CA ARG A 80 14.41 -13.60 -15.27
C ARG A 80 14.28 -13.40 -16.77
N ILE A 81 13.58 -14.31 -17.41
CA ILE A 81 13.43 -14.39 -18.85
C ILE A 81 11.96 -14.16 -19.22
N ARG A 82 11.68 -13.07 -19.91
CA ARG A 82 10.35 -12.73 -20.48
C ARG A 82 10.29 -12.97 -22.00
N SER A 83 11.28 -12.42 -22.71
CA SER A 83 11.37 -12.47 -24.17
C SER A 83 12.82 -12.60 -24.66
N LYS A 84 13.77 -12.69 -23.75
CA LYS A 84 15.21 -12.81 -24.06
C LYS A 84 15.59 -14.22 -24.42
N SER A 85 16.77 -14.37 -25.03
CA SER A 85 17.36 -15.68 -25.31
C SER A 85 17.76 -16.37 -23.99
N LEU A 86 17.61 -17.69 -23.93
CA LEU A 86 18.13 -18.52 -22.82
C LEU A 86 19.66 -18.45 -22.65
N THR A 87 20.36 -18.05 -23.72
CA THR A 87 21.83 -17.84 -23.68
C THR A 87 22.24 -16.68 -22.79
N ASP A 88 21.32 -15.72 -22.53
CA ASP A 88 21.58 -14.57 -21.64
C ASP A 88 21.66 -14.96 -20.15
N ALA A 89 21.29 -16.19 -19.80
CA ALA A 89 21.34 -16.71 -18.43
C ALA A 89 22.68 -17.37 -18.04
N MET A 90 23.67 -17.35 -18.92
CA MET A 90 24.99 -17.93 -18.62
C MET A 90 25.63 -17.19 -17.44
N GLY A 91 26.06 -17.96 -16.44
CA GLY A 91 26.66 -17.42 -15.22
C GLY A 91 25.69 -17.21 -14.05
N CYS A 92 24.39 -17.41 -14.24
CA CYS A 92 23.41 -17.43 -13.15
C CYS A 92 23.28 -18.84 -12.56
N ASP A 93 22.74 -18.92 -11.31
CA ASP A 93 22.54 -20.19 -10.61
C ASP A 93 21.32 -20.95 -11.14
N GLY A 94 20.39 -20.25 -11.78
CA GLY A 94 19.17 -20.80 -12.36
C GLY A 94 18.46 -19.80 -13.26
N ILE A 95 17.31 -20.19 -13.80
CA ILE A 95 16.46 -19.33 -14.61
C ILE A 95 15.07 -19.17 -14.00
N CYS A 96 14.53 -17.98 -14.14
CA CYS A 96 13.14 -17.63 -13.79
C CYS A 96 12.37 -17.34 -15.09
N LEU A 97 11.54 -18.27 -15.53
CA LEU A 97 10.68 -18.09 -16.69
C LEU A 97 9.42 -17.30 -16.30
N ASP A 98 9.28 -16.11 -16.82
CA ASP A 98 8.07 -15.31 -16.63
C ASP A 98 7.04 -15.67 -17.72
N LEU A 99 6.12 -16.56 -17.34
CA LEU A 99 5.11 -17.16 -18.23
C LEU A 99 3.68 -16.69 -17.88
N ARG A 100 3.56 -15.60 -17.12
CA ARG A 100 2.28 -15.11 -16.57
C ARG A 100 1.25 -14.76 -17.63
N ASP A 101 1.71 -14.30 -18.78
CA ASP A 101 0.85 -13.91 -19.92
C ASP A 101 0.54 -15.06 -20.87
N MET A 102 0.90 -16.31 -20.50
CA MET A 102 0.73 -17.49 -21.35
C MET A 102 -0.29 -18.47 -20.79
N PRO A 103 -1.13 -19.09 -21.65
CA PRO A 103 -1.91 -20.26 -21.26
C PRO A 103 -0.99 -21.40 -20.78
N LEU A 104 -1.39 -22.14 -19.74
CA LEU A 104 -0.56 -23.16 -19.07
C LEU A 104 0.03 -24.21 -20.04
N GLY A 105 -0.69 -24.61 -21.09
CA GLY A 105 -0.16 -25.53 -22.10
C GLY A 105 1.05 -24.96 -22.86
N LYS A 106 0.98 -23.70 -23.28
CA LYS A 106 2.11 -23.01 -23.92
C LYS A 106 3.26 -22.75 -22.95
N ALA A 107 2.92 -22.46 -21.69
CA ALA A 107 3.91 -22.31 -20.62
C ALA A 107 4.69 -23.62 -20.39
N ALA A 108 4.00 -24.77 -20.41
CA ALA A 108 4.64 -26.09 -20.31
C ALA A 108 5.58 -26.38 -21.51
N ASP A 109 5.15 -26.04 -22.73
CA ASP A 109 6.01 -26.20 -23.92
C ASP A 109 7.26 -25.32 -23.82
N ALA A 110 7.11 -24.06 -23.37
CA ALA A 110 8.23 -23.16 -23.14
C ALA A 110 9.19 -23.69 -22.06
N THR A 111 8.66 -24.20 -20.96
CA THR A 111 9.44 -24.84 -19.87
C THR A 111 10.20 -26.04 -20.37
N LYS A 112 9.56 -26.92 -21.14
CA LYS A 112 10.20 -28.10 -21.75
C LYS A 112 11.33 -27.73 -22.70
N LYS A 113 11.14 -26.69 -23.50
CA LYS A 113 12.19 -26.15 -24.38
C LYS A 113 13.34 -25.59 -23.56
N ALA A 114 13.06 -24.84 -22.51
CA ALA A 114 14.07 -24.29 -21.61
C ALA A 114 14.88 -25.42 -20.93
N ARG A 115 14.23 -26.43 -20.37
CA ARG A 115 14.89 -27.59 -19.75
C ARG A 115 15.85 -28.30 -20.71
N ARG A 116 15.43 -28.51 -21.96
CA ARG A 116 16.32 -29.10 -23.00
C ARG A 116 17.55 -28.23 -23.30
N THR A 117 17.41 -26.92 -23.20
CA THR A 117 18.52 -25.99 -23.48
C THR A 117 19.50 -25.87 -22.34
N VAL A 118 19.00 -25.78 -21.08
CA VAL A 118 19.86 -25.55 -19.90
C VAL A 118 20.32 -26.85 -19.22
N GLY A 119 19.71 -27.99 -19.58
CA GLY A 119 20.03 -29.29 -18.97
C GLY A 119 19.44 -29.47 -17.56
N GLU A 120 19.68 -30.64 -16.96
CA GLU A 120 19.10 -31.01 -15.65
C GLU A 120 19.78 -30.31 -14.44
N GLY A 121 20.98 -29.79 -14.64
CA GLY A 121 21.78 -29.18 -13.55
C GLY A 121 21.38 -27.75 -13.20
N MET A 122 20.60 -27.06 -14.05
CA MET A 122 20.20 -25.67 -13.82
C MET A 122 18.73 -25.58 -13.41
N PRO A 123 18.41 -25.13 -12.18
CA PRO A 123 17.04 -24.99 -11.73
C PRO A 123 16.19 -24.02 -12.54
N ILE A 124 14.91 -24.36 -12.69
CA ILE A 124 13.91 -23.56 -13.42
C ILE A 124 12.77 -23.18 -12.47
N LEU A 125 12.65 -21.90 -12.15
CA LEU A 125 11.49 -21.30 -11.52
C LEU A 125 10.53 -20.82 -12.62
N CYS A 126 9.26 -21.22 -12.59
CA CYS A 126 8.24 -20.69 -13.50
C CYS A 126 7.28 -19.75 -12.74
N MET A 127 7.18 -18.50 -13.19
CA MET A 127 6.13 -17.58 -12.75
C MET A 127 4.92 -17.74 -13.66
N VAL A 128 3.77 -18.08 -13.09
CA VAL A 128 2.54 -18.37 -13.85
C VAL A 128 1.32 -17.76 -13.20
N SER A 129 0.36 -17.35 -14.06
CA SER A 129 -0.94 -16.86 -13.60
C SER A 129 -1.99 -17.97 -13.74
N VAL A 130 -2.74 -18.20 -12.66
CA VAL A 130 -3.73 -19.26 -12.59
C VAL A 130 -5.06 -18.80 -12.02
N THR A 131 -6.09 -19.56 -12.32
CA THR A 131 -7.43 -19.47 -11.73
C THR A 131 -7.73 -20.75 -10.97
N ARG A 132 -8.76 -20.75 -10.13
CA ARG A 132 -9.25 -22.00 -9.48
C ARG A 132 -9.65 -23.07 -10.49
N THR A 133 -10.07 -22.68 -11.71
CA THR A 133 -10.55 -23.61 -12.73
C THR A 133 -9.46 -24.25 -13.58
N ASN A 134 -8.29 -23.58 -13.75
CA ASN A 134 -7.18 -24.09 -14.56
C ASN A 134 -6.00 -24.61 -13.73
N ILE A 135 -6.08 -24.56 -12.41
CA ILE A 135 -4.96 -24.88 -11.50
C ILE A 135 -4.43 -26.31 -11.68
N ALA A 136 -5.28 -27.27 -12.06
CA ALA A 136 -4.87 -28.65 -12.36
C ALA A 136 -3.81 -28.73 -13.49
N GLY A 137 -3.77 -27.74 -14.38
CA GLY A 137 -2.77 -27.64 -15.44
C GLY A 137 -1.34 -27.38 -14.95
N LEU A 138 -1.15 -27.03 -13.66
CA LEU A 138 0.19 -26.81 -13.09
C LEU A 138 1.04 -28.09 -13.08
N ALA A 139 0.43 -29.26 -12.99
CA ALA A 139 1.15 -30.54 -13.07
C ALA A 139 1.96 -30.66 -14.38
N CYS A 140 1.45 -30.09 -15.48
CA CYS A 140 2.15 -30.12 -16.78
C CYS A 140 3.49 -29.36 -16.73
N LEU A 141 3.62 -28.33 -15.89
CA LEU A 141 4.87 -27.57 -15.72
C LEU A 141 5.92 -28.38 -14.98
N ALA A 142 5.53 -29.09 -13.93
CA ALA A 142 6.42 -29.99 -13.21
C ALA A 142 6.94 -31.11 -14.14
N TRP A 143 6.04 -31.73 -14.93
CA TRP A 143 6.43 -32.73 -15.93
C TRP A 143 7.28 -32.16 -17.07
N ALA A 144 7.13 -30.86 -17.36
CA ALA A 144 7.96 -30.16 -18.34
C ALA A 144 9.36 -29.81 -17.83
N GLY A 145 9.62 -30.05 -16.54
CA GLY A 145 10.93 -29.87 -15.89
C GLY A 145 11.07 -28.55 -15.12
N ALA A 146 9.97 -27.95 -14.64
CA ALA A 146 10.05 -26.90 -13.64
C ALA A 146 10.47 -27.47 -12.28
N ASP A 147 11.31 -26.76 -11.53
CA ASP A 147 11.75 -27.13 -10.19
C ASP A 147 11.01 -26.35 -9.09
N MET A 148 10.39 -25.23 -9.43
CA MET A 148 9.58 -24.42 -8.52
C MET A 148 8.57 -23.59 -9.32
N LEU A 149 7.39 -23.37 -8.75
CA LEU A 149 6.38 -22.49 -9.34
C LEU A 149 6.12 -21.27 -8.45
N CYS A 150 6.12 -20.09 -9.03
CA CYS A 150 5.60 -18.87 -8.41
C CYS A 150 4.18 -18.62 -8.95
N ILE A 151 3.19 -18.62 -8.06
CA ILE A 151 1.78 -18.59 -8.40
C ILE A 151 1.19 -17.20 -8.18
N GLU A 152 0.61 -16.64 -9.24
CA GLU A 152 -0.20 -15.42 -9.20
C GLU A 152 -1.62 -15.71 -9.71
N PRO A 153 -2.64 -14.96 -9.24
CA PRO A 153 -3.98 -15.09 -9.82
C PRO A 153 -3.99 -14.52 -11.24
N CYS A 154 -4.74 -15.19 -12.13
CA CYS A 154 -4.92 -14.74 -13.51
C CYS A 154 -5.78 -13.46 -13.55
N ALA A 155 -5.34 -12.48 -14.31
CA ALA A 155 -5.95 -11.16 -14.42
C ALA A 155 -6.94 -10.98 -15.57
N ASP A 156 -7.18 -11.99 -16.43
CA ASP A 156 -7.92 -11.87 -17.70
C ASP A 156 -9.28 -11.17 -17.59
N ASN A 157 -10.01 -11.38 -16.47
CA ASN A 157 -11.29 -10.73 -16.21
C ASN A 157 -11.29 -9.91 -14.92
N ALA A 158 -10.12 -9.75 -14.29
CA ALA A 158 -9.99 -9.13 -12.98
C ALA A 158 -8.58 -8.49 -12.81
N PRO A 159 -8.32 -7.33 -13.45
CA PRO A 159 -7.01 -6.67 -13.41
C PRO A 159 -6.43 -6.43 -12.01
N TRP A 160 -7.31 -6.33 -11.01
CA TRP A 160 -6.93 -6.18 -9.60
C TRP A 160 -6.30 -7.43 -8.99
N LEU A 161 -6.40 -8.60 -9.64
CA LEU A 161 -5.78 -9.82 -9.14
C LEU A 161 -4.27 -9.86 -9.39
N SER A 162 -3.77 -9.20 -10.44
CA SER A 162 -2.32 -9.12 -10.69
C SER A 162 -1.58 -8.24 -9.68
N LYS A 163 -2.28 -7.25 -9.10
CA LYS A 163 -1.74 -6.36 -8.07
C LYS A 163 -2.79 -6.21 -6.97
N PRO A 164 -2.56 -6.78 -5.77
CA PRO A 164 -3.52 -6.70 -4.68
C PRO A 164 -3.95 -5.26 -4.42
N ALA A 165 -5.27 -5.02 -4.40
CA ALA A 165 -5.82 -3.73 -4.02
C ALA A 165 -5.58 -3.47 -2.53
N GLU A 166 -5.57 -2.19 -2.13
CA GLU A 166 -5.32 -1.80 -0.74
C GLU A 166 -6.31 -2.43 0.25
N GLY A 167 -7.58 -2.54 -0.14
CA GLY A 167 -8.64 -3.15 0.67
C GLY A 167 -8.56 -4.67 0.84
N MET A 168 -7.68 -5.38 0.10
CA MET A 168 -7.52 -6.83 0.25
C MET A 168 -6.70 -7.17 1.50
N SER A 169 -7.00 -8.29 2.14
CA SER A 169 -6.29 -8.78 3.32
C SER A 169 -4.83 -9.14 3.02
N ALA A 170 -3.99 -9.15 4.06
CA ALA A 170 -2.65 -9.70 3.97
C ALA A 170 -2.72 -11.20 3.62
N GLY A 171 -1.80 -11.67 2.78
CA GLY A 171 -1.79 -13.05 2.30
C GLY A 171 -2.96 -13.42 1.37
N CYS A 172 -3.58 -12.45 0.70
CA CYS A 172 -4.82 -12.61 -0.07
C CYS A 172 -4.79 -13.69 -1.17
N PHE A 173 -3.60 -14.13 -1.59
CA PHE A 173 -3.44 -15.17 -2.61
C PHE A 173 -2.94 -16.51 -2.07
N SER A 174 -2.75 -16.63 -0.76
CA SER A 174 -2.23 -17.87 -0.14
C SER A 174 -3.13 -19.09 -0.37
N GLU A 175 -4.43 -18.90 -0.45
CA GLU A 175 -5.37 -20.00 -0.73
C GLU A 175 -5.18 -20.57 -2.15
N LEU A 176 -4.82 -19.73 -3.12
CA LEU A 176 -4.52 -20.19 -4.47
C LEU A 176 -3.22 -21.04 -4.49
N ALA A 177 -2.22 -20.63 -3.74
CA ALA A 177 -0.99 -21.41 -3.56
C ALA A 177 -1.27 -22.74 -2.86
N ARG A 178 -2.13 -22.76 -1.84
CA ARG A 178 -2.57 -23.99 -1.16
C ARG A 178 -3.22 -24.97 -2.14
N LEU A 179 -4.10 -24.49 -3.00
CA LEU A 179 -4.71 -25.31 -4.05
C LEU A 179 -3.65 -25.82 -5.05
N ALA A 180 -2.66 -25.02 -5.41
CA ALA A 180 -1.57 -25.44 -6.29
C ALA A 180 -0.80 -26.63 -5.71
N LYS A 181 -0.54 -26.65 -4.41
CA LYS A 181 0.13 -27.76 -3.72
C LYS A 181 -0.67 -29.08 -3.72
N THR A 182 -1.95 -29.05 -4.04
CA THR A 182 -2.73 -30.30 -4.17
C THR A 182 -2.56 -30.99 -5.53
N VAL A 183 -1.94 -30.31 -6.50
CA VAL A 183 -1.83 -30.80 -7.88
C VAL A 183 -0.39 -31.00 -8.37
N THR A 184 0.60 -30.63 -7.54
CA THR A 184 2.02 -30.81 -7.86
C THR A 184 2.87 -30.96 -6.60
N ASP A 185 3.94 -31.73 -6.66
CA ASP A 185 4.87 -32.00 -5.56
C ASP A 185 6.08 -31.05 -5.54
N ILE A 186 6.28 -30.24 -6.60
CA ILE A 186 7.39 -29.28 -6.61
C ILE A 186 7.03 -28.05 -5.75
N PRO A 187 8.03 -27.37 -5.17
CA PRO A 187 7.83 -26.21 -4.31
C PRO A 187 6.98 -25.12 -4.94
N ILE A 188 6.07 -24.56 -4.15
CA ILE A 188 5.18 -23.45 -4.55
C ILE A 188 5.58 -22.18 -3.79
N ALA A 189 5.91 -21.13 -4.52
CA ALA A 189 6.09 -19.78 -4.00
C ALA A 189 4.80 -18.97 -4.14
N ALA A 190 4.38 -18.31 -3.07
CA ALA A 190 3.20 -17.46 -3.03
C ALA A 190 3.57 -15.98 -3.03
N CYS A 191 2.71 -15.16 -3.64
CA CYS A 191 2.75 -13.69 -3.56
C CYS A 191 1.45 -13.15 -2.93
N GLY A 192 1.29 -11.83 -2.87
CA GLY A 192 0.04 -11.18 -2.44
C GLY A 192 0.04 -10.70 -0.99
N LYS A 193 0.54 -9.49 -0.74
CA LYS A 193 0.58 -8.82 0.57
C LYS A 193 1.23 -9.65 1.69
N LEU A 194 2.35 -10.30 1.39
CA LEU A 194 3.14 -11.11 2.32
C LEU A 194 4.27 -10.31 3.00
N GLY A 195 4.21 -8.98 2.96
CA GLY A 195 5.22 -8.09 3.53
C GLY A 195 5.19 -8.00 5.07
N TYR A 196 4.21 -8.59 5.74
CA TYR A 196 4.17 -8.70 7.20
C TYR A 196 4.79 -10.03 7.63
N PRO A 197 5.87 -10.02 8.45
CA PRO A 197 6.55 -11.26 8.84
C PRO A 197 5.62 -12.31 9.47
N ASP A 198 4.69 -11.88 10.33
CA ASP A 198 3.69 -12.78 10.94
C ASP A 198 2.80 -13.47 9.90
N THR A 199 2.37 -12.73 8.87
CA THR A 199 1.56 -13.30 7.78
C THR A 199 2.37 -14.24 6.91
N ALA A 200 3.60 -13.85 6.54
CA ALA A 200 4.50 -14.68 5.74
C ALA A 200 4.87 -15.98 6.45
N GLU A 201 5.19 -15.90 7.74
CA GLU A 201 5.44 -17.06 8.58
C GLU A 201 4.19 -17.95 8.70
N GLY A 202 3.01 -17.35 8.92
CA GLY A 202 1.75 -18.07 9.07
C GLY A 202 1.43 -18.90 7.83
N VAL A 203 1.51 -18.35 6.62
CA VAL A 203 1.21 -19.09 5.38
C VAL A 203 2.18 -20.23 5.12
N LEU A 204 3.45 -20.11 5.54
CA LEU A 204 4.44 -21.19 5.47
C LEU A 204 4.14 -22.30 6.48
N ARG A 205 3.88 -21.94 7.74
CA ARG A 205 3.53 -22.90 8.81
C ARG A 205 2.26 -23.67 8.53
N ASP A 206 1.27 -23.00 7.96
CA ASP A 206 0.00 -23.62 7.56
C ASP A 206 0.14 -24.50 6.31
N GLY A 207 1.34 -24.59 5.73
CA GLY A 207 1.61 -25.34 4.52
C GLY A 207 0.90 -24.82 3.28
N ALA A 208 0.48 -23.55 3.27
CA ALA A 208 -0.17 -22.95 2.11
C ALA A 208 0.81 -22.75 0.95
N CYS A 209 2.08 -22.52 1.24
CA CYS A 209 3.17 -22.41 0.26
C CYS A 209 4.48 -22.89 0.87
N ASP A 210 5.53 -23.00 0.05
CA ASP A 210 6.88 -23.39 0.45
C ASP A 210 7.85 -22.21 0.49
N ALA A 211 7.56 -21.15 -0.24
CA ALA A 211 8.30 -19.89 -0.26
C ALA A 211 7.35 -18.68 -0.41
N VAL A 212 7.85 -17.51 -0.06
CA VAL A 212 7.16 -16.23 -0.22
C VAL A 212 7.91 -15.32 -1.19
N VAL A 213 7.16 -14.67 -2.09
CA VAL A 213 7.72 -13.69 -3.03
C VAL A 213 7.46 -12.30 -2.49
N LEU A 214 8.54 -11.52 -2.32
CA LEU A 214 8.49 -10.15 -1.88
C LEU A 214 8.98 -9.20 -3.00
N GLU A 215 8.16 -8.22 -3.31
CA GLU A 215 8.42 -7.20 -4.32
C GLU A 215 8.48 -5.81 -3.67
N ARG A 216 7.33 -5.13 -3.53
CA ARG A 216 7.22 -3.77 -2.95
C ARG A 216 7.75 -3.68 -1.52
N THR A 217 7.66 -4.76 -0.76
CA THR A 217 8.18 -4.84 0.60
C THR A 217 9.68 -4.59 0.62
N LEU A 218 10.43 -5.25 -0.26
CA LEU A 218 11.88 -5.08 -0.36
C LEU A 218 12.29 -3.75 -1.03
N MET A 219 11.40 -3.14 -1.82
CA MET A 219 11.59 -1.75 -2.27
C MET A 219 11.51 -0.76 -1.11
N ALA A 220 10.54 -0.95 -0.23
CA ALA A 220 10.37 -0.11 0.95
C ALA A 220 11.47 -0.36 1.99
N ASP A 221 11.81 -1.62 2.21
CA ASP A 221 12.81 -2.03 3.19
C ASP A 221 13.65 -3.23 2.71
N PRO A 222 14.81 -2.99 2.11
CA PRO A 222 15.72 -4.07 1.72
C PRO A 222 16.23 -4.91 2.88
N GLU A 223 16.30 -4.35 4.09
CA GLU A 223 16.75 -5.03 5.31
C GLU A 223 15.64 -5.86 5.98
N TRP A 224 14.52 -6.06 5.29
CA TRP A 224 13.36 -6.76 5.83
C TRP A 224 13.72 -8.13 6.42
N CYS A 225 14.54 -8.93 5.71
CA CYS A 225 14.94 -10.26 6.20
C CYS A 225 15.76 -10.16 7.49
N VAL A 226 16.74 -9.25 7.54
CA VAL A 226 17.58 -9.03 8.73
C VAL A 226 16.72 -8.57 9.91
N LYS A 227 15.81 -7.62 9.69
CA LYS A 227 14.91 -7.11 10.72
C LYS A 227 13.94 -8.18 11.22
N ALA A 228 13.38 -8.99 10.31
CA ALA A 228 12.52 -10.12 10.68
C ALA A 228 13.32 -11.16 11.49
N GLN A 229 14.51 -11.54 11.04
CA GLN A 229 15.36 -12.52 11.69
C GLN A 229 15.82 -12.10 13.09
N THR A 230 16.13 -10.81 13.27
CA THR A 230 16.58 -10.26 14.55
C THR A 230 15.44 -9.83 15.48
N GLY A 231 14.18 -9.94 15.06
CA GLY A 231 13.03 -9.52 15.84
C GLY A 231 12.77 -8.02 15.82
N ALA A 232 13.50 -7.24 15.00
CA ALA A 232 13.32 -5.78 14.86
C ALA A 232 12.14 -5.43 13.94
N VAL A 233 11.00 -6.10 14.12
CA VAL A 233 9.82 -6.02 13.23
C VAL A 233 9.22 -4.62 13.21
N ASP A 234 9.22 -3.94 14.35
CA ASP A 234 8.73 -2.56 14.46
C ASP A 234 9.60 -1.55 13.67
N ASP A 235 10.78 -1.94 13.23
CA ASP A 235 11.69 -1.13 12.42
C ASP A 235 11.52 -1.37 10.91
N ILE A 236 10.74 -2.39 10.52
CA ILE A 236 10.42 -2.65 9.12
C ILE A 236 9.59 -1.50 8.55
N ILE A 237 10.04 -0.93 7.44
CA ILE A 237 9.32 0.12 6.73
C ILE A 237 8.12 -0.52 6.01
N PRO A 238 6.88 -0.10 6.31
CA PRO A 238 5.70 -0.69 5.67
C PRO A 238 5.67 -0.44 4.15
N TYR A 239 5.36 -1.46 3.39
CA TYR A 239 5.36 -1.47 1.92
C TYR A 239 4.37 -0.50 1.26
N ILE A 240 3.39 0.01 2.00
CA ILE A 240 2.44 1.03 1.53
C ILE A 240 3.15 2.30 1.09
N ASN A 241 4.34 2.58 1.65
CA ASN A 241 5.20 3.66 1.22
C ASN A 241 6.54 3.13 0.71
N PRO A 242 6.68 2.85 -0.59
CA PRO A 242 7.95 2.42 -1.18
C PRO A 242 9.05 3.50 -1.12
N GLU A 243 8.69 4.75 -0.85
CA GLU A 243 9.62 5.87 -0.64
C GLU A 243 9.88 6.11 0.87
N GLY A 244 9.38 5.24 1.75
CA GLY A 244 9.54 5.38 3.22
C GLY A 244 11.00 5.44 3.67
N ARG A 245 11.91 4.90 2.88
CA ARG A 245 13.37 5.00 3.09
C ARG A 245 13.87 6.45 3.11
N LEU A 246 13.23 7.36 2.37
CA LEU A 246 13.56 8.78 2.40
C LEU A 246 13.36 9.39 3.81
N LEU A 247 12.40 8.82 4.55
CA LEU A 247 12.07 9.27 5.90
C LEU A 247 12.95 8.59 6.96
N ALA A 248 13.32 7.32 6.73
CA ALA A 248 13.97 6.46 7.73
C ALA A 248 15.50 6.54 7.70
N ASN A 249 16.08 6.74 6.51
CA ASN A 249 17.53 6.74 6.36
C ASN A 249 18.11 8.09 6.76
N ALA A 250 19.26 8.05 7.40
CA ALA A 250 20.01 9.24 7.73
C ALA A 250 20.28 10.07 6.46
N CYS A 251 19.64 11.20 6.38
CA CYS A 251 20.05 12.25 5.46
C CYS A 251 21.43 12.78 5.90
N ALA A 252 22.17 13.40 4.98
CA ALA A 252 23.36 14.14 5.38
C ALA A 252 23.00 15.10 6.53
N THR A 253 23.77 15.07 7.60
CA THR A 253 23.57 15.95 8.76
C THR A 253 23.59 17.41 8.28
N ALA A 254 22.67 18.22 8.79
CA ALA A 254 22.64 19.64 8.48
C ALA A 254 23.90 20.30 9.04
N GLU A 255 24.51 21.18 8.24
CA GLU A 255 25.66 21.98 8.69
C GLU A 255 25.25 22.96 9.80
N ASP A 256 24.05 23.54 9.66
CA ASP A 256 23.44 24.46 10.62
C ASP A 256 22.20 23.79 11.25
N LYS A 257 22.35 23.38 12.51
CA LYS A 257 21.26 22.74 13.27
C LYS A 257 20.27 23.80 13.75
N LYS A 258 19.00 23.59 13.48
CA LYS A 258 17.92 24.52 13.78
C LYS A 258 16.93 23.91 14.75
N ARG A 259 16.27 24.76 15.54
CA ARG A 259 15.08 24.44 16.32
C ARG A 259 13.85 24.75 15.50
N ILE A 260 13.12 23.71 15.10
CA ILE A 260 12.02 23.81 14.14
C ILE A 260 10.72 23.38 14.81
N ALA A 261 9.74 24.28 14.80
CA ALA A 261 8.38 23.96 15.23
C ALA A 261 7.55 23.47 14.04
N VAL A 262 6.86 22.34 14.22
CA VAL A 262 5.96 21.74 13.24
C VAL A 262 4.53 21.79 13.77
N ILE A 263 3.64 22.48 13.07
CA ILE A 263 2.24 22.67 13.45
C ILE A 263 1.37 21.70 12.65
N GLY A 264 0.86 20.68 13.32
CA GLY A 264 0.06 19.58 12.78
C GLY A 264 0.77 18.24 12.83
N GLY A 265 0.26 17.32 13.65
CA GLY A 265 0.76 15.94 13.84
C GLY A 265 0.14 14.92 12.89
N GLY A 266 -0.32 15.36 11.71
CA GLY A 266 -0.77 14.51 10.63
C GLY A 266 0.38 13.86 9.88
N LEU A 267 0.08 13.17 8.76
CA LEU A 267 1.07 12.47 7.96
C LEU A 267 2.21 13.38 7.49
N SER A 268 1.88 14.58 7.00
CA SER A 268 2.87 15.55 6.50
C SER A 268 3.81 16.02 7.60
N GLY A 269 3.26 16.40 8.75
CA GLY A 269 4.05 16.88 9.89
C GLY A 269 4.93 15.80 10.48
N MET A 270 4.39 14.59 10.69
CA MET A 270 5.18 13.46 11.19
C MET A 270 6.31 13.08 10.23
N SER A 271 6.04 13.05 8.91
CA SER A 271 7.06 12.72 7.91
C SER A 271 8.17 13.76 7.87
N PHE A 272 7.82 15.05 7.93
CA PHE A 272 8.81 16.11 7.98
C PHE A 272 9.62 16.08 9.28
N ALA A 273 8.94 15.92 10.42
CA ALA A 273 9.59 15.86 11.73
C ALA A 273 10.64 14.74 11.76
N LEU A 274 10.32 13.55 11.22
CA LEU A 274 11.27 12.44 11.15
C LEU A 274 12.46 12.74 10.24
N CYS A 275 12.23 13.30 9.04
CA CYS A 275 13.31 13.67 8.13
C CYS A 275 14.24 14.74 8.72
N ALA A 276 13.66 15.79 9.30
CA ALA A 276 14.43 16.90 9.88
C ALA A 276 15.20 16.46 11.13
N ALA A 277 14.60 15.60 11.96
CA ALA A 277 15.28 15.00 13.11
C ALA A 277 16.46 14.13 12.68
N ASN A 278 16.33 13.32 11.63
CA ASN A 278 17.43 12.52 11.08
C ASN A 278 18.58 13.37 10.52
N ARG A 279 18.32 14.63 10.17
CA ARG A 279 19.35 15.61 9.80
C ARG A 279 20.03 16.29 11.00
N GLY A 280 19.52 16.03 12.22
CA GLY A 280 20.08 16.59 13.46
C GLY A 280 19.43 17.89 13.93
N HIS A 281 18.31 18.34 13.30
CA HIS A 281 17.55 19.47 13.82
C HIS A 281 16.80 19.09 15.11
N GLU A 282 16.53 20.08 15.97
CA GLU A 282 15.65 19.93 17.12
C GLU A 282 14.19 20.22 16.70
N ILE A 283 13.30 19.27 16.95
CA ILE A 283 11.93 19.33 16.45
C ILE A 283 10.94 19.42 17.60
N GLU A 284 10.03 20.38 17.51
CA GLU A 284 8.85 20.50 18.36
C GLU A 284 7.61 20.26 17.52
N LEU A 285 6.98 19.08 17.65
CA LEU A 285 5.78 18.70 16.91
C LEU A 285 4.53 18.99 17.74
N TYR A 286 3.70 19.90 17.26
CA TYR A 286 2.45 20.31 17.90
C TYR A 286 1.25 19.68 17.19
N GLU A 287 0.37 19.02 17.96
CA GLU A 287 -0.89 18.45 17.49
C GLU A 287 -2.05 18.94 18.37
N SER A 288 -3.04 19.53 17.75
CA SER A 288 -4.24 20.05 18.43
C SER A 288 -5.15 18.95 18.99
N GLY A 289 -5.12 17.79 18.37
CA GLY A 289 -5.88 16.61 18.80
C GLY A 289 -5.16 15.80 19.87
N ALA A 290 -5.88 14.84 20.44
CA ALA A 290 -5.36 13.92 21.47
C ALA A 290 -4.44 12.83 20.93
N ARG A 291 -4.30 12.68 19.62
CA ARG A 291 -3.53 11.60 18.97
C ARG A 291 -2.86 12.09 17.69
N LEU A 292 -1.63 11.63 17.47
CA LEU A 292 -0.94 11.80 16.19
C LEU A 292 -1.58 10.95 15.09
N GLY A 293 -1.48 11.44 13.86
CA GLY A 293 -1.89 10.72 12.66
C GLY A 293 -2.87 11.47 11.78
N GLY A 294 -3.52 12.53 12.27
CA GLY A 294 -4.47 13.30 11.47
C GLY A 294 -5.53 12.40 10.81
N ARG A 295 -5.63 12.43 9.48
CA ARG A 295 -6.57 11.61 8.71
C ARG A 295 -6.34 10.10 8.85
N LEU A 296 -5.10 9.66 9.08
CA LEU A 296 -4.79 8.24 9.28
C LEU A 296 -5.47 7.64 10.53
N ILE A 297 -5.97 8.45 11.45
CA ILE A 297 -6.70 7.98 12.64
C ILE A 297 -8.02 7.31 12.26
N GLY A 298 -8.69 7.80 11.23
CA GLY A 298 -9.97 7.27 10.73
C GLY A 298 -9.81 6.04 9.83
N GLU A 299 -8.61 5.78 9.33
CA GLU A 299 -8.35 4.65 8.46
C GLU A 299 -8.15 3.37 9.28
N GLN A 300 -8.88 2.30 8.94
CA GLN A 300 -8.81 1.02 9.64
C GLN A 300 -8.14 -0.09 8.81
N GLY A 301 -7.60 0.22 7.64
CA GLY A 301 -6.80 -0.73 6.86
C GLY A 301 -5.52 -1.13 7.62
N SER A 302 -5.20 -2.42 7.67
CA SER A 302 -4.00 -2.93 8.35
C SER A 302 -2.72 -2.22 7.89
N ASP A 303 -2.64 -1.91 6.60
CA ASP A 303 -1.47 -1.27 5.99
C ASP A 303 -1.28 0.17 6.49
N THR A 304 -2.36 0.95 6.50
CA THR A 304 -2.34 2.35 6.94
C THR A 304 -2.10 2.49 8.44
N LEU A 305 -2.72 1.61 9.24
CA LEU A 305 -2.47 1.54 10.69
C LEU A 305 -1.03 1.16 10.98
N GLY A 306 -0.47 0.18 10.27
CA GLY A 306 0.93 -0.22 10.38
C GLY A 306 1.87 0.95 10.08
N TYR A 307 1.59 1.70 9.01
CA TYR A 307 2.41 2.86 8.64
C TYR A 307 2.34 4.00 9.66
N ARG A 308 1.14 4.32 10.16
CA ARG A 308 0.96 5.31 11.24
C ARG A 308 1.72 4.90 12.49
N ARG A 309 1.60 3.63 12.91
CA ARG A 309 2.32 3.09 14.08
C ARG A 309 3.84 3.21 13.89
N TRP A 310 4.35 2.83 12.72
CA TRP A 310 5.77 2.92 12.39
C TRP A 310 6.29 4.36 12.50
N LEU A 311 5.60 5.36 11.91
CA LEU A 311 5.98 6.77 12.01
C LEU A 311 6.02 7.25 13.46
N ILE A 312 4.99 6.95 14.25
CA ILE A 312 4.92 7.34 15.67
C ILE A 312 6.06 6.70 16.46
N LEU A 313 6.33 5.41 16.25
CA LEU A 313 7.43 4.73 16.94
C LEU A 313 8.78 5.34 16.61
N LYS A 314 9.03 5.66 15.33
CA LYS A 314 10.27 6.32 14.91
C LYS A 314 10.43 7.70 15.55
N LEU A 315 9.38 8.51 15.58
CA LEU A 315 9.41 9.83 16.24
C LEU A 315 9.62 9.72 17.75
N CYS A 316 8.94 8.78 18.42
CA CYS A 316 9.10 8.58 19.87
C CYS A 316 10.50 8.07 20.28
N ARG A 317 11.21 7.40 19.35
CA ARG A 317 12.59 6.94 19.56
C ARG A 317 13.66 7.98 19.21
N SER A 318 13.27 9.10 18.58
CA SER A 318 14.18 10.17 18.22
C SER A 318 14.40 11.11 19.41
N GLU A 319 15.63 11.21 19.91
CA GLU A 319 15.99 12.01 21.10
C GLU A 319 15.81 13.53 20.88
N ASN A 320 15.87 13.98 19.65
CA ASN A 320 15.74 15.38 19.23
C ASN A 320 14.32 15.75 18.76
N VAL A 321 13.30 14.96 19.12
CA VAL A 321 11.90 15.24 18.81
C VAL A 321 11.09 15.35 20.10
N GLN A 322 10.43 16.49 20.28
CA GLN A 322 9.47 16.71 21.36
C GLN A 322 8.06 16.80 20.77
N ILE A 323 7.12 16.03 21.34
CA ILE A 323 5.75 15.91 20.82
C ILE A 323 4.78 16.51 21.84
N TYR A 324 3.98 17.47 21.38
CA TYR A 324 2.96 18.15 22.17
C TYR A 324 1.57 17.86 21.60
N ILE A 325 0.80 16.98 22.25
CA ILE A 325 -0.60 16.69 21.91
C ILE A 325 -1.56 17.59 22.69
N ASN A 326 -2.80 17.74 22.22
CA ASN A 326 -3.79 18.69 22.76
C ASN A 326 -3.23 20.12 22.86
N SER A 327 -2.36 20.50 21.93
CA SER A 327 -1.61 21.75 21.99
C SER A 327 -1.77 22.55 20.72
N TYR A 328 -2.27 23.77 20.87
CA TYR A 328 -2.29 24.77 19.81
C TYR A 328 -1.00 25.59 19.86
N ALA A 329 -0.42 25.81 18.70
CA ALA A 329 0.80 26.59 18.57
C ALA A 329 0.59 27.81 17.68
N ASP A 330 1.06 28.99 18.14
CA ASP A 330 1.09 30.23 17.39
C ASP A 330 2.52 30.51 16.90
N ALA A 331 2.68 30.72 15.58
CA ALA A 331 4.01 30.94 14.99
C ALA A 331 4.73 32.14 15.58
N GLY A 332 4.02 33.22 15.90
CA GLY A 332 4.63 34.41 16.48
C GLY A 332 5.19 34.17 17.87
N GLN A 333 4.53 33.35 18.65
CA GLN A 333 5.03 32.98 19.99
C GLN A 333 6.21 32.00 19.88
N LEU A 334 6.15 31.03 18.97
CA LEU A 334 7.22 30.06 18.74
C LEU A 334 8.51 30.73 18.28
N LEU A 335 8.43 31.66 17.34
CA LEU A 335 9.59 32.42 16.87
C LEU A 335 10.19 33.33 17.97
N LYS A 336 9.32 33.96 18.78
CA LYS A 336 9.78 34.75 19.96
C LYS A 336 10.44 33.86 21.02
N ASN A 337 10.03 32.60 21.12
CA ASN A 337 10.59 31.62 22.06
C ASN A 337 11.89 30.96 21.53
N GLY A 338 12.42 31.43 20.41
CA GLY A 338 13.71 30.99 19.86
C GLY A 338 13.63 29.83 18.88
N CYS A 339 12.47 29.54 18.28
CA CYS A 339 12.42 28.67 17.10
C CYS A 339 12.99 29.41 15.88
N ASP A 340 13.83 28.72 15.13
CA ASP A 340 14.44 29.28 13.91
C ASP A 340 13.48 29.23 12.72
N ALA A 341 12.58 28.22 12.69
CA ALA A 341 11.60 28.04 11.65
C ALA A 341 10.30 27.41 12.16
N VAL A 342 9.20 27.72 11.46
CA VAL A 342 7.89 27.13 11.69
C VAL A 342 7.39 26.49 10.40
N VAL A 343 6.99 25.23 10.48
CA VAL A 343 6.47 24.42 9.37
C VAL A 343 5.00 24.11 9.61
N TYR A 344 4.14 24.64 8.76
CA TYR A 344 2.70 24.37 8.78
C TYR A 344 2.40 23.07 8.06
N ALA A 345 1.79 22.14 8.76
CA ALA A 345 1.35 20.84 8.28
C ALA A 345 -0.13 20.56 8.66
N ASN A 346 -0.97 21.60 8.59
CA ASN A 346 -2.36 21.57 9.03
C ASN A 346 -3.23 20.62 8.21
N GLY A 347 -2.74 20.17 7.04
CA GLY A 347 -3.46 19.22 6.18
C GLY A 347 -4.62 19.86 5.47
N THR A 348 -5.80 19.29 5.63
CA THR A 348 -7.03 19.67 4.94
C THR A 348 -8.17 19.87 5.94
N ARG A 349 -9.15 20.62 5.55
CA ARG A 349 -10.42 20.80 6.25
C ARG A 349 -11.59 20.36 5.40
N LEU A 350 -12.71 20.07 6.01
CA LEU A 350 -13.93 19.74 5.29
C LEU A 350 -14.36 20.90 4.39
N ARG A 351 -14.90 20.56 3.23
CA ARG A 351 -15.66 21.53 2.43
C ARG A 351 -16.84 22.06 3.26
N PRO A 352 -17.26 23.28 3.02
CA PRO A 352 -18.53 23.76 3.56
C PRO A 352 -19.66 22.78 3.22
N GLU A 353 -20.63 22.70 4.11
CA GLU A 353 -21.82 21.88 3.88
C GLU A 353 -22.52 22.28 2.58
N PRO A 354 -23.18 21.34 1.89
CA PRO A 354 -23.94 21.64 0.69
C PRO A 354 -25.00 22.72 0.96
N ASN A 355 -25.00 23.80 0.18
CA ASN A 355 -26.01 24.85 0.29
C ASN A 355 -27.27 24.45 -0.51
N ILE A 356 -28.02 23.49 0.04
CA ILE A 356 -29.28 23.01 -0.56
C ILE A 356 -30.45 23.20 0.39
N PRO A 357 -31.69 23.40 -0.13
CA PRO A 357 -32.88 23.56 0.70
C PRO A 357 -33.09 22.41 1.68
N ASN A 358 -33.47 22.76 2.91
CA ASN A 358 -33.78 21.85 4.02
C ASN A 358 -32.57 21.01 4.48
N TRP A 359 -31.35 21.49 4.23
CA TRP A 359 -30.16 20.86 4.80
C TRP A 359 -30.24 20.89 6.33
N GLY A 360 -30.12 19.69 6.96
CA GLY A 360 -30.32 19.56 8.40
C GLY A 360 -31.61 18.85 8.81
N ASP A 361 -32.60 18.69 7.92
CA ASP A 361 -33.81 17.88 8.20
C ASP A 361 -33.48 16.37 8.36
N ILE A 362 -32.35 15.93 7.80
CA ILE A 362 -31.79 14.60 8.03
C ILE A 362 -30.46 14.76 8.79
N PRO A 363 -30.24 13.98 9.86
CA PRO A 363 -28.93 13.97 10.54
C PRO A 363 -27.79 13.74 9.55
N TYR A 364 -26.68 14.46 9.73
CA TYR A 364 -25.50 14.27 8.92
C TYR A 364 -24.23 14.22 9.78
N ALA A 365 -23.17 13.63 9.26
CA ALA A 365 -21.87 13.55 9.91
C ALA A 365 -20.74 13.50 8.87
N PRO A 366 -19.57 14.06 9.18
CA PRO A 366 -18.37 13.83 8.38
C PRO A 366 -17.97 12.35 8.38
N LEU A 367 -17.39 11.90 7.28
CA LEU A 367 -16.92 10.52 7.09
C LEU A 367 -16.03 10.06 8.26
N TRP A 368 -15.08 10.89 8.68
CA TRP A 368 -14.11 10.53 9.72
C TRP A 368 -14.76 10.22 11.08
N VAL A 369 -15.94 10.76 11.37
CA VAL A 369 -16.67 10.47 12.61
C VAL A 369 -17.12 9.00 12.64
N LEU A 370 -17.64 8.49 11.51
CA LEU A 370 -18.01 7.09 11.38
C LEU A 370 -16.77 6.20 11.26
N ALA A 371 -15.76 6.67 10.54
CA ALA A 371 -14.47 6.00 10.43
C ALA A 371 -13.79 5.82 11.80
N ALA A 372 -13.92 6.78 12.70
CA ALA A 372 -13.46 6.68 14.09
C ALA A 372 -14.30 5.76 14.98
N GLY A 373 -15.35 5.14 14.44
CA GLY A 373 -16.17 4.15 15.15
C GLY A 373 -17.41 4.70 15.83
N LYS A 374 -17.77 5.99 15.65
CA LYS A 374 -19.04 6.51 16.16
C LYS A 374 -20.21 5.82 15.44
N ARG A 375 -21.15 5.31 16.20
CA ARG A 375 -22.33 4.62 15.72
C ARG A 375 -23.53 5.56 15.68
N PHE A 376 -24.36 5.40 14.67
CA PHE A 376 -25.63 6.11 14.52
C PHE A 376 -26.76 5.09 14.39
N SER A 377 -27.94 5.43 14.93
CA SER A 377 -29.14 4.62 14.77
C SER A 377 -29.75 4.89 13.39
N ALA A 378 -29.17 4.34 12.34
CA ALA A 378 -29.61 4.50 10.96
C ALA A 378 -29.73 3.14 10.28
N ARG A 379 -30.73 2.97 9.41
CA ARG A 379 -30.90 1.78 8.56
C ARG A 379 -30.58 2.06 7.10
N ARG A 380 -30.58 3.34 6.71
CA ARG A 380 -30.34 3.83 5.36
C ARG A 380 -29.35 4.97 5.43
N ILE A 381 -28.20 4.80 4.84
CA ILE A 381 -27.13 5.79 4.82
C ILE A 381 -26.88 6.25 3.39
N ALA A 382 -26.92 7.56 3.17
CA ALA A 382 -26.45 8.20 1.95
C ALA A 382 -25.05 8.76 2.17
N VAL A 383 -24.07 8.34 1.38
CA VAL A 383 -22.69 8.84 1.44
C VAL A 383 -22.47 9.77 0.26
N LEU A 384 -22.20 11.05 0.51
CA LEU A 384 -21.90 12.05 -0.50
C LEU A 384 -20.40 12.08 -0.79
N GLY A 385 -20.04 11.62 -1.97
CA GLY A 385 -18.68 11.41 -2.45
C GLY A 385 -18.35 9.93 -2.65
N GLY A 386 -17.65 9.61 -3.73
CA GLY A 386 -17.25 8.27 -4.14
C GLY A 386 -15.73 8.05 -4.11
N GLY A 387 -15.00 8.84 -3.34
CA GLY A 387 -13.56 8.68 -3.15
C GLY A 387 -13.20 7.40 -2.38
N ARG A 388 -11.90 7.09 -2.32
CA ARG A 388 -11.37 5.86 -1.68
C ARG A 388 -11.91 5.64 -0.26
N GLU A 389 -11.90 6.67 0.57
CA GLU A 389 -12.33 6.58 1.96
C GLU A 389 -13.84 6.34 2.09
N ALA A 390 -14.64 6.92 1.19
CA ALA A 390 -16.07 6.64 1.11
C ALA A 390 -16.35 5.18 0.77
N CYS A 391 -15.61 4.62 -0.19
CA CYS A 391 -15.71 3.23 -0.59
C CYS A 391 -15.31 2.27 0.55
N LYS A 392 -14.18 2.55 1.24
CA LYS A 392 -13.75 1.78 2.42
C LYS A 392 -14.80 1.81 3.53
N LEU A 393 -15.34 3.00 3.84
CA LEU A 393 -16.39 3.14 4.86
C LEU A 393 -17.63 2.34 4.48
N ALA A 394 -18.08 2.43 3.22
CA ALA A 394 -19.27 1.72 2.76
C ALA A 394 -19.11 0.19 2.88
N LEU A 395 -17.95 -0.36 2.52
CA LEU A 395 -17.66 -1.79 2.70
C LEU A 395 -17.68 -2.18 4.16
N ARG A 396 -17.00 -1.44 5.03
CA ARG A 396 -16.99 -1.71 6.47
C ARG A 396 -18.39 -1.67 7.08
N LEU A 397 -19.19 -0.66 6.74
CA LEU A 397 -20.57 -0.57 7.22
C LEU A 397 -21.40 -1.79 6.81
N LYS A 398 -21.17 -2.33 5.62
CA LYS A 398 -21.83 -3.55 5.13
C LYS A 398 -21.31 -4.81 5.81
N GLU A 399 -20.02 -4.90 6.10
CA GLU A 399 -19.43 -6.01 6.87
C GLU A 399 -19.96 -6.04 8.31
N GLU A 400 -20.02 -4.87 8.98
CA GLU A 400 -20.54 -4.76 10.34
C GLU A 400 -22.06 -5.00 10.43
N GLN A 401 -22.82 -4.54 9.41
CA GLN A 401 -24.27 -4.65 9.34
C GLN A 401 -24.72 -4.99 7.91
N PRO A 402 -24.80 -6.27 7.53
CA PRO A 402 -25.17 -6.69 6.16
C PRO A 402 -26.54 -6.18 5.69
N THR A 403 -27.47 -5.94 6.62
CA THR A 403 -28.83 -5.44 6.32
C THR A 403 -28.89 -3.92 6.10
N LEU A 404 -27.83 -3.18 6.42
CA LEU A 404 -27.76 -1.74 6.22
C LEU A 404 -27.85 -1.38 4.73
N ARG A 405 -28.68 -0.41 4.39
CA ARG A 405 -28.77 0.11 3.02
C ARG A 405 -27.81 1.28 2.89
N VAL A 406 -26.78 1.11 2.09
CA VAL A 406 -25.79 2.15 1.81
C VAL A 406 -25.91 2.57 0.35
N THR A 407 -26.01 3.89 0.10
CA THR A 407 -26.00 4.48 -1.23
C THR A 407 -24.82 5.46 -1.31
N LEU A 408 -23.87 5.22 -2.22
CA LEU A 408 -22.83 6.16 -2.59
C LEU A 408 -23.34 7.09 -3.69
N ILE A 409 -23.22 8.41 -3.49
CA ILE A 409 -23.65 9.43 -4.43
C ILE A 409 -22.40 10.22 -4.84
N GLU A 410 -22.03 10.13 -6.12
CA GLU A 410 -20.82 10.72 -6.67
C GLU A 410 -21.14 11.62 -7.85
N GLU A 411 -20.59 12.83 -7.84
CA GLU A 411 -20.79 13.83 -8.91
C GLU A 411 -20.02 13.45 -10.18
N SER A 412 -18.87 12.80 -10.03
CA SER A 412 -18.01 12.37 -11.13
C SER A 412 -18.61 11.22 -11.94
N THR A 413 -17.96 10.89 -13.05
CA THR A 413 -18.36 9.80 -13.96
C THR A 413 -18.36 8.43 -13.32
N ASP A 414 -17.50 8.21 -12.33
CA ASP A 414 -17.44 6.97 -11.55
C ASP A 414 -16.86 7.22 -10.15
N ILE A 415 -16.93 6.21 -9.28
CA ILE A 415 -16.23 6.22 -8.00
C ILE A 415 -14.72 6.18 -8.24
N MET A 416 -13.93 6.74 -7.33
CA MET A 416 -12.46 6.63 -7.34
C MET A 416 -11.79 6.99 -8.67
N CYS A 417 -12.31 7.97 -9.40
CA CYS A 417 -11.84 8.36 -10.75
C CYS A 417 -10.34 8.68 -10.85
N THR A 418 -9.68 9.03 -9.74
CA THR A 418 -8.24 9.35 -9.68
C THR A 418 -7.38 8.16 -9.23
N SER A 419 -7.99 7.01 -8.96
CA SER A 419 -7.27 5.82 -8.44
C SER A 419 -6.74 4.94 -9.57
N GLN A 420 -5.83 4.03 -9.21
CA GLN A 420 -5.32 3.04 -10.15
C GLN A 420 -6.45 2.11 -10.65
N PRO A 421 -6.44 1.69 -11.93
CA PRO A 421 -7.52 0.88 -12.51
C PRO A 421 -7.82 -0.41 -11.75
N ASN A 422 -6.80 -1.07 -11.19
CA ASN A 422 -6.98 -2.29 -10.40
C ASN A 422 -7.72 -2.03 -9.09
N GLU A 423 -7.43 -0.93 -8.39
CA GLU A 423 -8.13 -0.54 -7.17
C GLU A 423 -9.58 -0.17 -7.45
N TRP A 424 -9.79 0.70 -8.43
CA TRP A 424 -11.12 1.08 -8.88
C TRP A 424 -12.00 -0.12 -9.19
N ALA A 425 -11.49 -1.05 -10.01
CA ALA A 425 -12.23 -2.23 -10.44
C ALA A 425 -12.57 -3.16 -9.25
N TRP A 426 -11.63 -3.36 -8.31
CA TRP A 426 -11.86 -4.15 -7.12
C TRP A 426 -12.91 -3.53 -6.20
N PHE A 427 -12.78 -2.24 -5.90
CA PHE A 427 -13.74 -1.55 -5.03
C PHE A 427 -15.14 -1.55 -5.64
N ARG A 428 -15.26 -1.23 -6.92
CA ARG A 428 -16.53 -1.24 -7.62
C ARG A 428 -17.22 -2.59 -7.54
N LYS A 429 -16.52 -3.67 -7.92
CA LYS A 429 -17.06 -5.02 -7.86
C LYS A 429 -17.42 -5.45 -6.45
N THR A 430 -16.59 -5.14 -5.47
CA THR A 430 -16.83 -5.52 -4.08
C THR A 430 -18.03 -4.79 -3.51
N LEU A 431 -18.15 -3.48 -3.75
CA LEU A 431 -19.31 -2.68 -3.33
C LEU A 431 -20.62 -3.19 -3.92
N GLU A 432 -20.63 -3.49 -5.23
CA GLU A 432 -21.80 -4.07 -5.91
C GLU A 432 -22.16 -5.44 -5.34
N THR A 433 -21.17 -6.31 -5.10
CA THR A 433 -21.37 -7.64 -4.49
C THR A 433 -21.94 -7.55 -3.07
N GLN A 434 -21.50 -6.58 -2.28
CA GLN A 434 -22.01 -6.30 -0.94
C GLN A 434 -23.37 -5.60 -0.94
N GLY A 435 -23.91 -5.27 -2.11
CA GLY A 435 -25.22 -4.61 -2.25
C GLY A 435 -25.20 -3.12 -1.88
N VAL A 436 -24.06 -2.45 -2.04
CA VAL A 436 -23.97 -0.98 -1.98
C VAL A 436 -24.50 -0.40 -3.29
N LYS A 437 -25.45 0.53 -3.21
CA LYS A 437 -25.97 1.22 -4.39
C LYS A 437 -25.02 2.33 -4.80
N LEU A 438 -24.55 2.29 -6.04
CA LEU A 438 -23.72 3.35 -6.64
C LEU A 438 -24.59 4.27 -7.50
N MET A 439 -24.48 5.58 -7.26
CA MET A 439 -25.14 6.62 -8.04
C MET A 439 -24.08 7.62 -8.48
N THR A 440 -23.55 7.42 -9.68
CA THR A 440 -22.58 8.32 -10.31
C THR A 440 -23.28 9.40 -11.13
N HIS A 441 -22.56 10.43 -11.58
CA HIS A 441 -23.14 11.63 -12.24
C HIS A 441 -24.28 12.23 -11.43
N SER A 442 -24.16 12.28 -10.11
CA SER A 442 -25.26 12.54 -9.20
C SER A 442 -24.90 13.60 -8.18
N GLU A 443 -25.67 14.69 -8.13
CA GLU A 443 -25.46 15.80 -7.20
C GLU A 443 -26.68 15.99 -6.27
N PRO A 444 -26.50 16.32 -5.00
CA PRO A 444 -27.60 16.60 -4.09
C PRO A 444 -28.29 17.92 -4.48
N VAL A 445 -29.63 17.96 -4.41
CA VAL A 445 -30.44 19.13 -4.80
C VAL A 445 -31.20 19.70 -3.62
N ARG A 446 -31.86 18.88 -2.83
CA ARG A 446 -32.62 19.30 -1.64
C ARG A 446 -33.00 18.08 -0.79
N ILE A 447 -33.39 18.34 0.45
CA ILE A 447 -34.01 17.33 1.31
C ILE A 447 -35.52 17.54 1.32
N SER A 448 -36.30 16.48 1.22
CA SER A 448 -37.75 16.51 1.30
C SER A 448 -38.28 15.15 1.79
N GLU A 449 -39.21 15.17 2.76
CA GLU A 449 -39.93 13.99 3.26
C GLU A 449 -39.04 12.81 3.68
N GLY A 450 -37.94 13.09 4.38
CA GLY A 450 -36.96 12.07 4.83
C GLY A 450 -36.15 11.45 3.69
N CYS A 451 -36.07 12.13 2.54
CA CYS A 451 -35.30 11.70 1.38
C CYS A 451 -34.36 12.81 0.93
N LEU A 452 -33.17 12.42 0.52
CA LEU A 452 -32.28 13.29 -0.25
C LEU A 452 -32.68 13.21 -1.73
N LEU A 453 -33.08 14.34 -2.32
CA LEU A 453 -33.32 14.42 -3.76
C LEU A 453 -32.01 14.71 -4.46
N VAL A 454 -31.71 13.89 -5.46
CA VAL A 454 -30.44 13.88 -6.19
C VAL A 454 -30.73 14.08 -7.68
N ARG A 455 -30.03 15.03 -8.30
CA ARG A 455 -30.04 15.21 -9.75
C ARG A 455 -29.02 14.25 -10.36
N GLN A 456 -29.48 13.32 -11.18
CA GLN A 456 -28.64 12.38 -11.88
C GLN A 456 -28.64 12.67 -13.36
N SER A 457 -27.46 12.86 -13.96
CA SER A 457 -27.26 13.01 -15.39
C SER A 457 -26.94 11.63 -15.99
N CYS A 458 -27.67 11.22 -17.02
CA CYS A 458 -27.41 9.97 -17.74
C CYS A 458 -27.07 10.31 -19.18
N SER A 459 -25.93 9.83 -19.66
CA SER A 459 -25.64 9.72 -21.09
C SER A 459 -25.93 8.28 -21.50
N ALA A 460 -27.00 8.04 -22.22
CA ALA A 460 -27.29 6.73 -22.80
C ALA A 460 -26.76 6.66 -24.22
N ALA A 461 -25.80 5.81 -24.49
CA ALA A 461 -25.44 5.41 -25.85
C ALA A 461 -26.43 4.33 -26.30
N LEU A 462 -27.55 4.75 -26.86
CA LEU A 462 -28.50 3.89 -27.53
C LEU A 462 -28.48 4.24 -29.02
N GLY A 463 -27.71 3.47 -29.81
CA GLY A 463 -27.64 3.70 -31.26
C GLY A 463 -26.92 5.01 -31.63
N ALA A 464 -27.12 5.52 -32.83
CA ALA A 464 -26.43 6.69 -33.38
C ALA A 464 -26.88 8.06 -32.83
N GLU A 465 -27.75 8.11 -31.80
CA GLU A 465 -28.23 9.34 -31.18
C GLU A 465 -27.91 9.36 -29.67
N PHE A 466 -27.12 10.35 -29.23
CA PHE A 466 -26.88 10.63 -27.81
C PHE A 466 -28.06 11.41 -27.25
N SER A 467 -28.88 10.79 -26.41
CA SER A 467 -29.83 11.54 -25.58
C SER A 467 -29.24 11.76 -24.18
N SER A 468 -28.95 13.00 -23.82
CA SER A 468 -28.64 13.41 -22.47
C SER A 468 -29.92 13.71 -21.72
N GLY A 469 -30.18 12.96 -20.64
CA GLY A 469 -31.32 13.20 -19.75
C GLY A 469 -30.86 13.53 -18.34
N THR A 470 -31.55 14.46 -17.69
CA THR A 470 -31.36 14.78 -16.28
C THR A 470 -32.60 14.36 -15.51
N PHE A 471 -32.45 13.55 -14.47
CA PHE A 471 -33.55 13.03 -13.67
C PHE A 471 -33.36 13.37 -12.19
N ILE A 472 -34.47 13.67 -11.52
CA ILE A 472 -34.49 13.81 -10.06
C ILE A 472 -34.82 12.42 -9.47
N ARG A 473 -33.90 11.93 -8.65
CA ARG A 473 -34.03 10.65 -7.93
C ARG A 473 -34.24 10.93 -6.44
N SER A 474 -35.13 10.19 -5.82
CA SER A 474 -35.33 10.21 -4.37
C SER A 474 -34.49 9.09 -3.73
N VAL A 475 -33.63 9.48 -2.77
CA VAL A 475 -32.79 8.57 -1.98
C VAL A 475 -33.25 8.62 -0.53
N PRO A 476 -34.08 7.64 -0.08
CA PRO A 476 -34.47 7.57 1.32
C PRO A 476 -33.27 7.33 2.21
N CYS A 477 -33.02 8.18 3.19
CA CYS A 477 -31.90 8.04 4.13
C CYS A 477 -32.25 8.56 5.52
N ASP A 478 -31.65 7.93 6.51
CA ASP A 478 -31.79 8.27 7.93
C ASP A 478 -30.54 9.01 8.43
N LEU A 479 -29.46 8.95 7.66
CA LEU A 479 -28.17 9.61 7.91
C LEU A 479 -27.49 9.97 6.60
N ILE A 480 -26.94 11.17 6.53
CA ILE A 480 -26.07 11.60 5.42
C ILE A 480 -24.62 11.62 5.91
N VAL A 481 -23.72 10.98 5.17
CA VAL A 481 -22.28 11.01 5.45
C VAL A 481 -21.58 11.88 4.42
N LEU A 482 -20.90 12.92 4.90
CA LEU A 482 -20.09 13.80 4.07
C LEU A 482 -18.72 13.17 3.83
N ALA A 483 -18.51 12.69 2.62
CA ALA A 483 -17.28 12.08 2.15
C ALA A 483 -16.71 12.81 0.92
N GLN A 484 -17.11 14.07 0.73
CA GLN A 484 -16.60 14.91 -0.35
C GLN A 484 -15.11 15.23 -0.14
N GLU A 485 -14.44 15.58 -1.22
CA GLU A 485 -13.05 16.01 -1.17
C GLU A 485 -12.87 17.16 -0.18
N GLU A 486 -11.85 17.03 0.64
CA GLU A 486 -11.46 18.07 1.58
C GLU A 486 -10.72 19.19 0.86
N ILE A 487 -10.79 20.39 1.40
CA ILE A 487 -10.03 21.53 0.91
C ILE A 487 -8.78 21.76 1.75
N PRO A 488 -7.69 22.25 1.15
CA PRO A 488 -6.48 22.58 1.88
C PRO A 488 -6.74 23.59 3.00
N ASP A 489 -6.11 23.37 4.17
CA ASP A 489 -6.14 24.33 5.28
C ASP A 489 -4.82 25.12 5.36
N THR A 490 -4.80 26.24 4.66
CA THR A 490 -3.68 27.19 4.64
C THR A 490 -3.92 28.45 5.47
N SER A 491 -5.01 28.49 6.22
CA SER A 491 -5.46 29.71 6.92
C SER A 491 -4.38 30.28 7.85
N GLN A 492 -3.83 29.48 8.76
CA GLN A 492 -2.79 29.92 9.70
C GLN A 492 -1.50 30.33 9.01
N TYR A 493 -1.11 29.62 7.94
CA TYR A 493 0.06 29.99 7.15
C TYR A 493 -0.12 31.35 6.49
N LEU A 494 -1.25 31.58 5.86
CA LEU A 494 -1.55 32.85 5.18
C LEU A 494 -1.66 34.03 6.16
N GLU A 495 -2.22 33.82 7.36
CA GLU A 495 -2.26 34.82 8.43
C GLU A 495 -0.87 35.20 8.94
N SER A 496 0.06 34.25 8.97
CA SER A 496 1.43 34.46 9.42
C SER A 496 2.32 35.05 8.32
N ARG A 497 1.99 34.78 7.06
CA ARG A 497 2.71 35.31 5.91
C ARG A 497 2.62 36.84 5.88
N GLY A 498 3.76 37.50 5.69
CA GLY A 498 3.84 38.97 5.73
C GLY A 498 4.05 39.57 7.13
N ARG A 499 3.92 38.76 8.21
CA ARG A 499 4.27 39.20 9.57
C ARG A 499 5.68 38.78 9.97
N PHE A 500 6.19 37.72 9.33
CA PHE A 500 7.50 37.12 9.62
C PHE A 500 8.30 36.95 8.32
N SER A 501 9.61 36.74 8.45
CA SER A 501 10.47 36.45 7.30
C SER A 501 10.00 35.19 6.57
N GLU A 502 9.96 35.22 5.24
CA GLU A 502 9.64 34.05 4.42
C GLU A 502 10.65 32.91 4.62
N ALA A 503 11.88 33.21 5.07
CA ALA A 503 12.87 32.20 5.40
C ALA A 503 12.58 31.44 6.70
N GLN A 504 11.59 31.88 7.48
CA GLN A 504 11.20 31.25 8.75
C GLN A 504 9.86 30.51 8.69
N LEU A 505 9.08 30.70 7.62
CA LEU A 505 7.74 30.11 7.48
C LEU A 505 7.67 29.19 6.28
N TYR A 506 7.29 27.95 6.50
CA TYR A 506 7.11 26.93 5.48
C TYR A 506 5.73 26.30 5.57
N CYS A 507 5.24 25.77 4.46
CA CYS A 507 3.97 25.03 4.43
C CYS A 507 4.13 23.76 3.60
N LEU A 508 3.69 22.64 4.16
CA LEU A 508 3.79 21.33 3.53
C LEU A 508 2.59 21.00 2.63
N PRO A 509 2.78 20.20 1.56
CA PRO A 509 1.69 19.61 0.81
C PRO A 509 0.76 18.79 1.71
N GLY A 510 -0.52 18.73 1.33
CA GLY A 510 -1.58 18.25 2.21
C GLY A 510 -2.33 19.46 2.78
N SER A 511 -1.63 20.57 3.03
CA SER A 511 -2.24 21.87 3.25
C SER A 511 -2.50 22.66 1.96
N PHE A 512 -1.96 22.23 0.81
CA PHE A 512 -2.20 22.85 -0.51
C PHE A 512 -3.02 21.99 -1.46
N SER A 513 -2.95 20.66 -1.34
CA SER A 513 -3.75 19.74 -2.15
C SER A 513 -3.83 18.36 -1.47
N PRO A 514 -4.88 17.57 -1.70
CA PRO A 514 -4.90 16.18 -1.31
C PRO A 514 -3.72 15.45 -1.97
N CYS A 515 -2.85 14.85 -1.18
CA CYS A 515 -1.66 14.13 -1.64
C CYS A 515 -1.67 12.69 -1.12
N ASP A 516 -1.08 11.78 -1.89
CA ASP A 516 -0.85 10.43 -1.41
C ASP A 516 0.38 10.34 -0.47
N ILE A 517 0.55 9.21 0.20
CA ILE A 517 1.64 8.96 1.15
C ILE A 517 3.02 9.18 0.50
N VAL A 518 3.20 8.78 -0.76
CA VAL A 518 4.46 8.90 -1.48
C VAL A 518 4.80 10.36 -1.78
N GLN A 519 3.82 11.12 -2.28
CA GLN A 519 3.99 12.55 -2.57
C GLN A 519 4.31 13.34 -1.31
N ILE A 520 3.60 13.05 -0.21
CA ILE A 520 3.84 13.68 1.09
C ILE A 520 5.27 13.37 1.59
N SER A 521 5.71 12.12 1.48
CA SER A 521 7.05 11.71 1.90
C SER A 521 8.15 12.43 1.11
N ARG A 522 8.00 12.53 -0.22
CA ARG A 522 8.92 13.28 -1.08
C ARG A 522 8.98 14.76 -0.74
N ALA A 523 7.83 15.37 -0.50
CA ALA A 523 7.74 16.78 -0.13
C ALA A 523 8.36 17.05 1.23
N ALA A 524 8.08 16.22 2.22
CA ALA A 524 8.67 16.29 3.56
C ALA A 524 10.21 16.17 3.49
N TYR A 525 10.71 15.18 2.75
CA TYR A 525 12.12 15.00 2.51
C TYR A 525 12.75 16.22 1.82
N SER A 526 12.14 16.70 0.73
CA SER A 526 12.65 17.85 -0.04
C SER A 526 12.68 19.13 0.79
N LEU A 527 11.69 19.36 1.64
CA LEU A 527 11.68 20.51 2.54
C LEU A 527 12.76 20.39 3.61
N ALA A 528 12.89 19.21 4.23
CA ALA A 528 13.92 18.97 5.23
C ALA A 528 15.34 19.15 4.69
N GLN A 529 15.57 18.89 3.39
CA GLN A 529 16.86 19.13 2.74
C GLN A 529 17.18 20.62 2.52
N ARG A 530 16.18 21.50 2.51
CA ARG A 530 16.33 22.95 2.26
C ARG A 530 16.47 23.77 3.53
N ILE A 531 15.96 23.27 4.64
CA ILE A 531 16.05 23.93 5.95
C ILE A 531 17.36 23.57 6.64
#